data_f0de498f7613d3e74cfbb832e2323cbd
#
_entry.id   f0de498f7613d3e74cfbb832e2323cbd
#
_cell.length_a   1.000
_cell.length_b   1.000
_cell.length_c   1.000
_cell.angle_alpha   90.00
_cell.angle_beta   90.00
_cell.angle_gamma   90.00
#
_symmetry.space_group_name_H-M   'P 1'
#
loop_
_entity.id
_entity.type
_entity.pdbx_description
1 polymer ?
#
loop_
_entity_poly.entity_id
_entity_poly.type
_entity_poly.pdbx_seq_one_letter_code
_entity_poly.pdbx_strand_id
1 'polypeptide(L)' 'MNEILIQALFARIKAGQMTIEQVPIPYQEVVLQRLNEPGDE' A
#
# COMPACT_ATOMS: atom_id res chain seq x y z
N MET A 1 -2.59 12.78 -3.82
CA MET A 1 -2.85 11.72 -2.87
C MET A 1 -2.07 11.92 -1.61
N ASN A 2 -2.53 11.36 -0.53
CA ASN A 2 -1.87 11.53 0.74
C ASN A 2 -0.77 10.50 0.90
N GLU A 3 0.47 10.95 0.83
CA GLU A 3 1.61 10.04 0.91
C GLU A 3 1.68 9.34 2.26
N ILE A 4 1.34 10.05 3.32
CA ILE A 4 1.39 9.45 4.65
C ILE A 4 0.37 8.31 4.74
N LEU A 5 -0.80 8.50 4.17
CA LEU A 5 -1.81 7.47 4.18
C LEU A 5 -1.35 6.27 3.36
N ILE A 6 -0.72 6.52 2.22
CA ILE A 6 -0.21 5.44 1.39
C ILE A 6 0.83 4.64 2.15
N GLN A 7 1.72 5.31 2.85
CA GLN A 7 2.73 4.60 3.62
C GLN A 7 2.11 3.77 4.73
N ALA A 8 1.09 4.31 5.39
CA ALA A 8 0.44 3.57 6.46
C ALA A 8 -0.26 2.33 5.93
N LEU A 9 -0.96 2.46 4.80
CA LEU A 9 -1.63 1.33 4.21
C LEU A 9 -0.63 0.27 3.76
N PHE A 10 0.46 0.71 3.14
CA PHE A 10 1.49 -0.20 2.68
C PHE A 10 2.05 -1.00 3.86
N ALA A 11 2.33 -0.32 4.96
CA ALA A 11 2.90 -0.98 6.12
C ALA A 11 1.93 -2.02 6.69
N ARG A 12 0.65 -1.69 6.74
CA ARG A 12 -0.32 -2.61 7.29
C ARG A 12 -0.46 -3.85 6.42
N ILE A 13 -0.43 -3.65 5.10
CA ILE A 13 -0.54 -4.79 4.20
C ILE A 13 0.69 -5.68 4.32
N LYS A 14 1.86 -5.09 4.41
CA LYS A 14 3.08 -5.88 4.55
C LYS A 14 3.07 -6.65 5.86
N ALA A 15 2.48 -6.08 6.90
CA ALA A 15 2.42 -6.75 8.19
C ALA A 15 1.31 -7.79 8.26
N GLY A 16 0.49 -7.89 7.22
CA GLY A 16 -0.59 -8.85 7.22
C GLY A 16 -1.79 -8.41 8.02
N GLN A 17 -1.89 -7.12 8.34
CA GLN A 17 -2.98 -6.64 9.14
C GLN A 17 -4.16 -6.20 8.30
N MET A 18 -3.99 -6.04 7.00
CA MET A 18 -5.10 -5.76 6.11
C MET A 18 -4.75 -6.23 4.72
N THR A 19 -5.75 -6.33 3.86
CA THR A 19 -5.54 -6.77 2.49
C THR A 19 -5.75 -5.62 1.54
N ILE A 20 -5.24 -5.78 0.31
CA ILE A 20 -5.35 -4.73 -0.69
C ILE A 20 -6.81 -4.44 -0.99
N GLU A 21 -7.67 -5.42 -0.84
CA GLU A 21 -9.08 -5.21 -1.15
C GLU A 21 -9.74 -4.26 -0.18
N GLN A 22 -9.17 -4.09 1.00
CA GLN A 22 -9.71 -3.17 1.98
C GLN A 22 -9.26 -1.74 1.76
N VAL A 23 -8.37 -1.52 0.83
CA VAL A 23 -7.85 -0.20 0.54
C VAL A 23 -8.78 0.49 -0.47
N PRO A 24 -9.07 1.79 -0.28
CA PRO A 24 -9.90 2.51 -1.27
C PRO A 24 -9.27 2.44 -2.65
N ILE A 25 -10.12 2.38 -3.66
CA ILE A 25 -9.66 2.14 -5.02
C ILE A 25 -8.57 3.10 -5.46
N PRO A 26 -8.68 4.40 -5.27
CA PRO A 26 -7.62 5.29 -5.74
C PRO A 26 -6.27 4.95 -5.13
N TYR A 27 -6.27 4.42 -3.91
CA TYR A 27 -5.01 4.11 -3.24
C TYR A 27 -4.56 2.69 -3.54
N GLN A 28 -5.48 1.82 -3.95
CA GLN A 28 -5.13 0.43 -4.23
C GLN A 28 -4.03 0.32 -5.26
N GLU A 29 -4.17 1.06 -6.36
CA GLU A 29 -3.19 0.96 -7.42
C GLU A 29 -1.82 1.43 -6.97
N VAL A 30 -1.80 2.52 -6.19
CA VAL A 30 -0.54 3.07 -5.72
C VAL A 30 0.13 2.10 -4.77
N VAL A 31 -0.63 1.54 -3.84
CA VAL A 31 -0.07 0.60 -2.87
C VAL A 31 0.41 -0.67 -3.59
N LEU A 32 -0.37 -1.14 -4.56
CA LEU A 32 0.03 -2.31 -5.32
C LEU A 32 1.35 -2.08 -6.04
N GLN A 33 1.52 -0.90 -6.63
CA GLN A 33 2.76 -0.60 -7.30
C GLN A 33 3.92 -0.64 -6.34
N ARG A 34 3.73 -0.12 -5.13
CA ARG A 34 4.81 -0.13 -4.16
C ARG A 34 5.14 -1.55 -3.72
N LEU A 35 4.12 -2.39 -3.59
CA LEU A 35 4.37 -3.77 -3.23
C LEU A 35 5.13 -4.52 -4.30
N ASN A 36 4.93 -4.12 -5.55
CA ASN A 36 5.60 -4.80 -6.66
C ASN A 36 6.95 -4.20 -7.01
N GLU A 37 7.31 -3.06 -6.44
CA GLU A 37 8.59 -2.45 -6.77
C GLU A 37 9.69 -3.15 -6.05
N PRO A 38 10.69 -3.64 -6.77
CA PRO A 38 11.77 -4.35 -6.10
C PRO A 38 12.78 -3.34 -5.58
N GLY A 39 13.50 -3.71 -4.60
CA GLY A 39 14.63 -2.97 -4.18
C GLY A 39 14.36 -1.62 -3.69
N ASP A 40 13.26 -1.41 -3.16
CA ASP A 40 13.02 -0.25 -2.72
C ASP A 40 13.69 0.09 -1.53
N GLU A 41 14.37 -0.32 -1.11
CA GLU A 41 14.92 -0.07 -0.02
C GLU A 41 15.67 0.75 -0.05
#